data_5ed254e36ba7141b8e07fccaace3714f
#
_entry.id   5ed254e36ba7141b8e07fccaace3714f
#
_cell.length_a   1.000
_cell.length_b   1.000
_cell.length_c   1.000
_cell.angle_alpha   90.00
_cell.angle_beta   90.00
_cell.angle_gamma   90.00
#
_symmetry.space_group_name_H-M   'P 1'
#
loop_
_entity.id
_entity.type
_entity.pdbx_description
1 polymer ?
#
loop_
_entity_poly.entity_id
_entity_poly.type
_entity_poly.pdbx_seq_one_letter_code
_entity_poly.pdbx_strand_id
1 'polypeptide(L)'
;MGAFNKLFGKIKAQRLLGGFFQMLDGYTPAFTSYDGGVYEMELTRACVHTFATHCSKLQPQVSGADSRGIQAMLDSKPNLFMTGAQFLYKVATIYETQNTCFIVPVLDKWDRIVGYYPVMPSSTELREQNGEPFLVYTFGNGETAAIEMNRVGVISKFLYRNDLMGEDNSALEPTMQLLSTQNQGIAEGIKNSASFRFMATISNFTKGKDLVNERKKWVEDNLGADAGGLALFPNTYSNIQQITSTAKIVDIEQLKAIENRVYTYFGSNADVLLNKAVGDNWSAYYEGKIEPFAIQLSQAMTVMTFSHNERTRQNAIVWSANRLQYMTNTDKLQVSSQMFDRGILSINDVMDIWSLPHVEDGDKRYIRKEYTEISQLDQVAQLQEQLTATQNELNATKKPQKPEEEEDKKDDSEEQNEV
;
A
#
# COMPACT_ATOMS: atom_id res chain seq x y z
N MET A 1 -26.02 -12.11 33.26
CA MET A 1 -26.25 -10.99 32.32
C MET A 1 -26.38 -9.58 32.99
N GLY A 2 -26.71 -9.45 34.27
CA GLY A 2 -27.01 -8.15 34.85
C GLY A 2 -25.82 -7.27 35.31
N ALA A 3 -24.75 -7.85 35.81
CA ALA A 3 -23.63 -7.07 36.40
C ALA A 3 -22.59 -6.64 35.36
N PHE A 4 -22.32 -7.45 34.36
CA PHE A 4 -21.35 -7.13 33.31
C PHE A 4 -21.88 -6.08 32.34
N ASN A 5 -23.15 -6.13 31.99
CA ASN A 5 -23.82 -5.04 31.24
C ASN A 5 -23.87 -3.72 32.02
N LYS A 6 -23.68 -3.74 33.34
CA LYS A 6 -23.52 -2.51 34.14
C LYS A 6 -22.09 -1.99 34.20
N LEU A 7 -21.08 -2.87 34.13
CA LEU A 7 -19.66 -2.48 34.12
C LEU A 7 -19.16 -2.13 32.72
N PHE A 8 -19.64 -2.85 31.70
CA PHE A 8 -19.30 -2.64 30.29
C PHE A 8 -20.54 -2.25 29.49
N GLY A 9 -21.45 -1.52 30.18
CA GLY A 9 -22.74 -1.16 29.62
C GLY A 9 -22.61 -0.68 28.19
N LYS A 10 -23.55 -1.10 27.37
CA LYS A 10 -23.75 -0.65 25.99
C LYS A 10 -23.25 0.78 25.87
N ILE A 11 -22.07 0.96 25.31
CA ILE A 11 -21.55 2.29 25.05
C ILE A 11 -22.50 2.86 24.02
N LYS A 12 -23.45 3.67 24.50
CA LYS A 12 -24.28 4.44 23.59
C LYS A 12 -23.34 5.27 22.76
N ALA A 13 -23.43 5.23 21.44
CA ALA A 13 -22.63 6.06 20.54
C ALA A 13 -22.59 7.54 20.97
N GLN A 14 -23.62 8.02 21.65
CA GLN A 14 -23.67 9.35 22.25
C GLN A 14 -22.73 9.57 23.44
N ARG A 15 -22.34 8.52 24.19
CA ARG A 15 -21.38 8.64 25.31
C ARG A 15 -19.93 8.61 24.82
N LEU A 16 -19.66 7.85 23.76
CA LEU A 16 -18.41 7.91 23.05
C LEU A 16 -18.11 9.32 22.51
N LEU A 17 -19.12 9.99 21.96
CA LEU A 17 -19.02 11.35 21.46
C LEU A 17 -18.77 12.38 22.58
N GLY A 18 -19.44 12.24 23.74
CA GLY A 18 -19.30 13.18 24.84
C GLY A 18 -17.95 13.11 25.57
N GLY A 19 -17.36 11.91 25.73
CA GLY A 19 -16.04 11.70 26.31
C GLY A 19 -14.91 12.10 25.35
N PHE A 20 -15.11 11.89 24.08
CA PHE A 20 -14.09 12.17 23.05
C PHE A 20 -13.81 13.67 22.85
N PHE A 21 -14.77 14.54 23.09
CA PHE A 21 -14.57 15.98 22.99
C PHE A 21 -13.77 16.58 24.15
N GLN A 22 -13.55 15.85 25.24
CA GLN A 22 -12.80 16.35 26.40
C GLN A 22 -11.30 16.03 26.36
N MET A 23 -10.84 15.05 25.54
CA MET A 23 -9.42 14.71 25.43
C MET A 23 -9.07 14.22 24.02
N LEU A 24 -9.16 15.10 23.09
CA LEU A 24 -8.28 15.03 21.93
C LEU A 24 -6.96 15.62 22.43
N ASP A 25 -6.06 14.77 22.93
CA ASP A 25 -4.67 15.16 23.10
C ASP A 25 -4.21 15.67 21.75
N GLY A 26 -3.88 16.95 21.72
CA GLY A 26 -3.26 17.53 20.56
C GLY A 26 -2.05 16.67 20.23
N TYR A 27 -1.97 16.17 18.99
CA TYR A 27 -0.79 15.53 18.49
C TYR A 27 0.39 16.47 18.72
N THR A 28 1.14 16.23 19.77
CA THR A 28 2.45 16.80 19.98
C THR A 28 3.40 15.85 19.26
N PRO A 29 4.02 16.22 18.13
CA PRO A 29 5.13 15.46 17.58
C PRO A 29 6.25 15.54 18.61
N ALA A 30 6.30 14.56 19.50
CA ALA A 30 7.46 14.35 20.32
C ALA A 30 8.54 13.81 19.40
N PHE A 31 9.53 14.65 19.09
CA PHE A 31 10.84 14.16 18.66
C PHE A 31 11.47 13.49 19.88
N THR A 32 11.02 12.30 20.19
CA THR A 32 11.67 11.45 21.18
C THR A 32 12.98 10.97 20.56
N SER A 33 14.07 11.22 21.24
CA SER A 33 15.34 10.54 21.01
C SER A 33 15.03 9.04 20.83
N TYR A 34 15.66 8.42 19.83
CA TYR A 34 15.49 7.00 19.53
C TYR A 34 15.67 6.13 20.79
N ASP A 35 14.57 5.64 21.33
CA ASP A 35 14.49 4.70 22.44
C ASP A 35 14.11 3.27 21.99
N GLY A 36 14.36 2.94 20.71
CA GLY A 36 14.24 1.60 20.20
C GLY A 36 12.90 1.19 19.58
N GLY A 37 11.93 2.09 19.41
CA GLY A 37 10.66 1.79 18.75
C GLY A 37 10.79 1.62 17.24
N VAL A 38 10.20 0.55 16.67
CA VAL A 38 10.27 0.24 15.23
C VAL A 38 9.72 1.38 14.37
N TYR A 39 8.66 2.02 14.80
CA TYR A 39 8.01 3.11 14.03
C TYR A 39 8.73 4.46 14.15
N GLU A 40 9.66 4.60 15.08
CA GLU A 40 10.34 5.88 15.35
C GLU A 40 11.54 6.11 14.45
N MET A 41 12.09 5.04 13.87
CA MET A 41 13.18 5.14 12.92
C MET A 41 12.68 5.57 11.53
N GLU A 42 13.39 6.50 10.89
CA GLU A 42 13.03 7.07 9.57
C GLU A 42 12.81 5.98 8.51
N LEU A 43 13.74 5.05 8.38
CA LEU A 43 13.71 4.02 7.35
C LEU A 43 12.56 3.05 7.53
N THR A 44 12.31 2.60 8.74
CA THR A 44 11.19 1.71 9.05
C THR A 44 9.85 2.41 8.86
N ARG A 45 9.77 3.69 9.27
CA ARG A 45 8.58 4.51 9.04
C ARG A 45 8.31 4.70 7.56
N ALA A 46 9.35 4.89 6.74
CA ALA A 46 9.21 4.98 5.29
C ALA A 46 8.64 3.68 4.68
N CYS A 47 9.14 2.51 5.12
CA CYS A 47 8.62 1.21 4.69
C CYS A 47 7.14 1.04 5.06
N VAL A 48 6.79 1.32 6.32
CA VAL A 48 5.40 1.22 6.83
C VAL A 48 4.49 2.21 6.09
N HIS A 49 4.95 3.46 5.91
CA HIS A 49 4.19 4.49 5.18
C HIS A 49 3.90 4.07 3.74
N THR A 50 4.90 3.57 3.03
CA THR A 50 4.76 3.12 1.64
C THR A 50 3.73 1.99 1.55
N PHE A 51 3.83 0.97 2.39
CA PHE A 51 2.85 -0.11 2.44
C PHE A 51 1.44 0.41 2.75
N ALA A 52 1.29 1.21 3.81
CA ALA A 52 0.01 1.77 4.20
C ALA A 52 -0.61 2.66 3.12
N THR A 53 0.21 3.44 2.40
CA THR A 53 -0.23 4.27 1.28
C THR A 53 -0.77 3.42 0.13
N HIS A 54 -0.11 2.29 -0.19
CA HIS A 54 -0.62 1.39 -1.23
C HIS A 54 -1.86 0.64 -0.78
N CYS A 55 -1.92 0.17 0.46
CA CYS A 55 -3.11 -0.46 1.02
C CYS A 55 -4.31 0.50 1.11
N SER A 56 -4.09 1.81 1.33
CA SER A 56 -5.17 2.80 1.38
C SER A 56 -5.91 3.01 0.05
N LYS A 57 -5.37 2.48 -1.05
CA LYS A 57 -5.98 2.51 -2.38
C LYS A 57 -6.86 1.29 -2.67
N LEU A 58 -6.90 0.32 -1.77
CA LEU A 58 -7.81 -0.83 -1.91
C LEU A 58 -9.26 -0.34 -1.85
N GLN A 59 -10.08 -0.93 -2.70
CA GLN A 59 -11.52 -0.63 -2.77
C GLN A 59 -12.32 -1.80 -2.21
N PRO A 60 -13.32 -1.55 -1.37
CA PRO A 60 -14.20 -2.59 -0.89
C PRO A 60 -15.22 -2.96 -1.97
N GLN A 61 -15.53 -4.24 -2.06
CA GLN A 61 -16.65 -4.77 -2.82
C GLN A 61 -17.49 -5.61 -1.88
N VAL A 62 -18.70 -5.15 -1.60
CA VAL A 62 -19.61 -5.85 -0.67
C VAL A 62 -20.70 -6.54 -1.48
N SER A 63 -20.80 -7.86 -1.33
CA SER A 63 -21.86 -8.66 -1.93
C SER A 63 -22.93 -9.04 -0.90
N GLY A 64 -24.17 -9.23 -1.34
CA GLY A 64 -25.29 -9.68 -0.51
C GLY A 64 -26.46 -8.70 -0.41
N ALA A 65 -27.50 -9.08 0.34
CA ALA A 65 -28.78 -8.37 0.38
C ALA A 65 -28.69 -6.97 1.00
N ASP A 66 -27.87 -6.78 2.04
CA ASP A 66 -27.68 -5.49 2.74
C ASP A 66 -26.37 -4.79 2.34
N SER A 67 -25.83 -5.13 1.17
CA SER A 67 -24.52 -4.67 0.70
C SER A 67 -24.40 -3.15 0.58
N ARG A 68 -25.45 -2.47 0.13
CA ARG A 68 -25.41 -1.03 -0.22
C ARG A 68 -25.04 -0.13 0.96
N GLY A 69 -25.58 -0.40 2.14
CA GLY A 69 -25.29 0.39 3.33
C GLY A 69 -23.86 0.22 3.82
N ILE A 70 -23.37 -1.02 3.83
CA ILE A 70 -21.99 -1.35 4.23
C ILE A 70 -21.00 -0.86 3.17
N GLN A 71 -21.30 -1.03 1.88
CA GLN A 71 -20.49 -0.53 0.79
C GLN A 71 -20.28 0.97 0.90
N ALA A 72 -21.36 1.74 0.96
CA ALA A 72 -21.30 3.21 1.06
C ALA A 72 -20.55 3.69 2.31
N MET A 73 -20.66 2.98 3.42
CA MET A 73 -19.93 3.28 4.64
C MET A 73 -18.43 3.02 4.49
N LEU A 74 -18.04 1.88 3.92
CA LEU A 74 -16.63 1.54 3.71
C LEU A 74 -15.95 2.43 2.67
N ASP A 75 -16.66 2.80 1.61
CA ASP A 75 -16.17 3.69 0.56
C ASP A 75 -15.94 5.12 1.08
N SER A 76 -16.84 5.61 1.93
CA SER A 76 -16.82 7.00 2.36
C SER A 76 -16.18 7.18 3.72
N LYS A 77 -16.85 6.72 4.78
CA LYS A 77 -16.49 7.04 6.16
C LYS A 77 -16.80 5.87 7.11
N PRO A 78 -15.88 4.90 7.26
CA PRO A 78 -16.07 3.74 8.13
C PRO A 78 -16.27 4.09 9.61
N ASN A 79 -15.87 5.28 10.06
CA ASN A 79 -16.12 5.79 11.40
C ASN A 79 -16.12 7.33 11.43
N LEU A 80 -16.44 7.91 12.59
CA LEU A 80 -16.57 9.37 12.73
C LEU A 80 -15.31 10.16 12.39
N PHE A 81 -14.12 9.54 12.47
CA PHE A 81 -12.84 10.22 12.41
C PHE A 81 -12.09 9.99 11.10
N MET A 82 -12.39 8.90 10.39
CA MET A 82 -11.57 8.42 9.28
C MET A 82 -12.40 8.23 8.02
N THR A 83 -11.87 8.67 6.90
CA THR A 83 -12.34 8.24 5.57
C THR A 83 -11.93 6.79 5.31
N GLY A 84 -12.49 6.14 4.28
CA GLY A 84 -12.13 4.77 3.90
C GLY A 84 -10.62 4.59 3.70
N ALA A 85 -9.99 5.52 2.97
CA ALA A 85 -8.54 5.50 2.76
C ALA A 85 -7.73 5.65 4.06
N GLN A 86 -8.15 6.54 4.96
CA GLN A 86 -7.50 6.73 6.27
C GLN A 86 -7.67 5.53 7.19
N PHE A 87 -8.83 4.87 7.14
CA PHE A 87 -9.09 3.64 7.87
C PHE A 87 -8.12 2.54 7.43
N LEU A 88 -8.03 2.28 6.13
CA LEU A 88 -7.11 1.28 5.58
C LEU A 88 -5.65 1.61 5.88
N TYR A 89 -5.27 2.89 5.73
CA TYR A 89 -3.93 3.36 6.08
C TYR A 89 -3.58 3.03 7.54
N LYS A 90 -4.51 3.30 8.47
CA LYS A 90 -4.30 3.03 9.89
C LYS A 90 -4.26 1.54 10.20
N VAL A 91 -5.16 0.74 9.59
CA VAL A 91 -5.15 -0.72 9.72
C VAL A 91 -3.80 -1.29 9.26
N ALA A 92 -3.34 -0.89 8.07
CA ALA A 92 -2.07 -1.32 7.51
C ALA A 92 -0.87 -0.88 8.36
N THR A 93 -0.90 0.35 8.91
CA THR A 93 0.14 0.86 9.80
C THR A 93 0.22 0.03 11.08
N ILE A 94 -0.90 -0.27 11.73
CA ILE A 94 -0.93 -1.09 12.95
C ILE A 94 -0.44 -2.50 12.63
N TYR A 95 -0.89 -3.10 11.53
CA TYR A 95 -0.48 -4.41 11.06
C TYR A 95 1.03 -4.51 10.84
N GLU A 96 1.67 -3.48 10.27
CA GLU A 96 3.12 -3.47 10.07
C GLU A 96 3.91 -3.18 11.33
N THR A 97 3.41 -2.34 12.22
CA THR A 97 4.14 -1.92 13.43
C THR A 97 3.98 -2.89 14.59
N GLN A 98 2.80 -3.48 14.75
CA GLN A 98 2.46 -4.36 15.88
C GLN A 98 2.16 -5.80 15.47
N ASN A 99 2.34 -6.14 14.18
CA ASN A 99 2.16 -7.46 13.59
C ASN A 99 0.76 -8.07 13.80
N THR A 100 -0.15 -7.34 14.44
CA THR A 100 -1.54 -7.68 14.65
C THR A 100 -2.36 -6.38 14.66
N CYS A 101 -3.53 -6.42 14.05
CA CYS A 101 -4.50 -5.34 14.12
C CYS A 101 -5.88 -5.94 14.42
N PHE A 102 -6.55 -5.39 15.42
CA PHE A 102 -7.94 -5.70 15.71
C PHE A 102 -8.85 -4.67 15.04
N ILE A 103 -9.93 -5.16 14.45
CA ILE A 103 -10.98 -4.32 13.87
C ILE A 103 -12.24 -4.59 14.67
N VAL A 104 -12.79 -3.56 15.29
CA VAL A 104 -14.00 -3.68 16.09
C VAL A 104 -15.17 -2.97 15.40
N PRO A 105 -16.39 -3.53 15.43
CA PRO A 105 -17.56 -2.87 14.89
C PRO A 105 -18.02 -1.75 15.85
N VAL A 106 -18.46 -0.67 15.28
CA VAL A 106 -19.22 0.37 16.00
C VAL A 106 -20.68 0.03 15.88
N LEU A 107 -21.34 -0.17 17.01
CA LEU A 107 -22.72 -0.64 17.08
C LEU A 107 -23.69 0.49 17.46
N ASP A 108 -24.86 0.50 16.86
CA ASP A 108 -25.95 1.38 17.27
C ASP A 108 -26.71 0.81 18.49
N LYS A 109 -27.75 1.52 18.93
CA LYS A 109 -28.59 1.08 20.05
C LYS A 109 -29.39 -0.19 19.80
N TRP A 110 -29.51 -0.61 18.54
CA TRP A 110 -30.18 -1.85 18.10
C TRP A 110 -29.22 -2.97 17.75
N ASP A 111 -27.94 -2.83 18.11
CA ASP A 111 -26.88 -3.81 17.87
C ASP A 111 -26.51 -3.99 16.38
N ARG A 112 -26.82 -2.98 15.53
CA ARG A 112 -26.44 -2.97 14.12
C ARG A 112 -25.11 -2.29 13.93
N ILE A 113 -24.32 -2.81 13.00
CA ILE A 113 -23.01 -2.23 12.64
C ILE A 113 -23.25 -0.91 11.89
N VAL A 114 -22.73 0.17 12.46
CA VAL A 114 -22.75 1.52 11.87
C VAL A 114 -21.35 2.05 11.56
N GLY A 115 -20.33 1.25 11.80
CA GLY A 115 -18.96 1.59 11.50
C GLY A 115 -17.96 0.54 11.91
N TYR A 116 -16.68 0.79 11.62
CA TYR A 116 -15.54 -0.03 12.00
C TYR A 116 -14.42 0.82 12.54
N TYR A 117 -13.73 0.33 13.55
CA TYR A 117 -12.63 1.04 14.17
C TYR A 117 -11.41 0.12 14.34
N PRO A 118 -10.20 0.54 13.91
CA PRO A 118 -8.98 -0.24 14.10
C PRO A 118 -8.40 0.01 15.49
N VAL A 119 -8.06 -1.06 16.20
CA VAL A 119 -7.52 -1.04 17.57
C VAL A 119 -6.15 -1.69 17.59
N MET A 120 -5.23 -1.08 18.35
CA MET A 120 -3.87 -1.59 18.53
C MET A 120 -3.84 -2.71 19.57
N PRO A 121 -3.07 -3.79 19.35
CA PRO A 121 -2.88 -4.86 20.33
C PRO A 121 -2.37 -4.36 21.70
N SER A 122 -1.49 -3.37 21.70
CA SER A 122 -0.94 -2.78 22.93
C SER A 122 -1.97 -2.13 23.84
N SER A 123 -3.16 -1.84 23.34
CA SER A 123 -4.29 -1.28 24.10
C SER A 123 -5.40 -2.29 24.35
N THR A 124 -5.14 -3.60 24.17
CA THR A 124 -6.14 -4.66 24.27
C THR A 124 -5.75 -5.74 25.29
N GLU A 125 -6.77 -6.35 25.89
CA GLU A 125 -6.65 -7.53 26.73
C GLU A 125 -7.69 -8.56 26.30
N LEU A 126 -7.29 -9.82 26.28
CA LEU A 126 -8.24 -10.92 26.11
C LEU A 126 -8.75 -11.36 27.48
N ARG A 127 -10.04 -11.40 27.65
CA ARG A 127 -10.70 -11.87 28.86
C ARG A 127 -11.77 -12.90 28.52
N GLU A 128 -11.97 -13.85 29.40
CA GLU A 128 -13.02 -14.86 29.26
C GLU A 128 -14.13 -14.58 30.26
N GLN A 129 -15.38 -14.75 29.82
CA GLN A 129 -16.55 -14.69 30.69
C GLN A 129 -17.52 -15.81 30.29
N ASN A 130 -17.83 -16.68 31.24
CA ASN A 130 -18.72 -17.82 31.03
C ASN A 130 -18.29 -18.77 29.88
N GLY A 131 -16.98 -18.92 29.65
CA GLY A 131 -16.46 -19.76 28.57
C GLY A 131 -16.37 -19.06 27.21
N GLU A 132 -16.80 -17.79 27.11
CA GLU A 132 -16.71 -17.03 25.88
C GLU A 132 -15.59 -15.99 25.95
N PRO A 133 -14.75 -15.87 24.90
CA PRO A 133 -13.66 -14.90 24.86
C PRO A 133 -14.17 -13.50 24.47
N PHE A 134 -13.67 -12.51 25.17
CA PHE A 134 -13.93 -11.09 24.93
C PHE A 134 -12.62 -10.33 24.67
N LEU A 135 -12.66 -9.42 23.71
CA LEU A 135 -11.64 -8.40 23.54
C LEU A 135 -12.01 -7.18 24.37
N VAL A 136 -11.19 -6.86 25.37
CA VAL A 136 -11.28 -5.62 26.15
C VAL A 136 -10.24 -4.65 25.60
N TYR A 137 -10.66 -3.45 25.21
CA TYR A 137 -9.76 -2.45 24.69
C TYR A 137 -9.95 -1.11 25.41
N THR A 138 -8.84 -0.41 25.59
CA THR A 138 -8.80 0.88 26.29
C THR A 138 -8.58 2.00 25.28
N PHE A 139 -9.45 2.99 25.33
CA PHE A 139 -9.30 4.21 24.53
C PHE A 139 -8.27 5.17 25.16
N GLY A 140 -7.75 6.12 24.36
CA GLY A 140 -6.80 7.10 24.82
C GLY A 140 -7.29 8.00 25.96
N ASN A 141 -8.62 8.11 26.17
CA ASN A 141 -9.24 8.81 27.29
C ASN A 141 -9.36 7.95 28.57
N GLY A 142 -8.84 6.72 28.57
CA GLY A 142 -8.92 5.78 29.69
C GLY A 142 -10.23 5.01 29.82
N GLU A 143 -11.22 5.25 28.93
CA GLU A 143 -12.43 4.43 28.89
C GLU A 143 -12.13 3.05 28.31
N THR A 144 -12.80 2.02 28.86
CA THR A 144 -12.66 0.64 28.38
C THR A 144 -13.96 0.16 27.77
N ALA A 145 -13.86 -0.62 26.71
CA ALA A 145 -14.95 -1.34 26.09
C ALA A 145 -14.61 -2.82 25.94
N ALA A 146 -15.62 -3.66 25.99
CA ALA A 146 -15.48 -5.10 25.77
C ALA A 146 -16.44 -5.54 24.66
N ILE A 147 -15.96 -6.38 23.77
CA ILE A 147 -16.73 -6.97 22.69
C ILE A 147 -16.43 -8.46 22.58
N GLU A 148 -17.42 -9.23 22.18
CA GLU A 148 -17.27 -10.67 21.92
C GLU A 148 -16.24 -10.89 20.80
N MET A 149 -15.34 -11.85 20.99
CA MET A 149 -14.24 -12.10 20.05
C MET A 149 -14.74 -12.54 18.66
N ASN A 150 -15.90 -13.20 18.58
CA ASN A 150 -16.54 -13.59 17.32
C ASN A 150 -16.98 -12.42 16.43
N ARG A 151 -17.06 -11.21 17.00
CA ARG A 151 -17.43 -9.96 16.33
C ARG A 151 -16.21 -9.07 16.05
N VAL A 152 -15.01 -9.55 16.32
CA VAL A 152 -13.77 -8.82 16.11
C VAL A 152 -13.07 -9.37 14.86
N GLY A 153 -12.73 -8.48 13.95
CA GLY A 153 -11.82 -8.82 12.85
C GLY A 153 -10.38 -8.82 13.34
N VAL A 154 -9.65 -9.87 13.06
CA VAL A 154 -8.24 -10.00 13.41
C VAL A 154 -7.42 -10.24 12.16
N ILE A 155 -6.40 -9.44 11.97
CA ILE A 155 -5.38 -9.65 10.95
C ILE A 155 -4.03 -9.68 11.61
N SER A 156 -3.23 -10.69 11.30
CA SER A 156 -1.94 -10.92 11.97
C SER A 156 -0.88 -11.43 11.00
N LYS A 157 0.38 -11.09 11.27
CA LYS A 157 1.56 -11.67 10.60
C LYS A 157 2.53 -12.19 11.66
N PHE A 158 3.45 -13.05 11.27
CA PHE A 158 4.42 -13.70 12.17
C PHE A 158 3.75 -14.49 13.31
N LEU A 159 2.65 -15.19 12.97
CA LEU A 159 2.01 -16.13 13.90
C LEU A 159 2.92 -17.33 14.13
N TYR A 160 3.35 -17.54 15.38
CA TYR A 160 4.20 -18.67 15.74
C TYR A 160 3.85 -19.26 17.10
N ARG A 161 4.02 -18.52 18.19
CA ARG A 161 3.75 -18.99 19.55
C ARG A 161 2.30 -18.76 20.00
N ASN A 162 1.67 -17.76 19.42
CA ASN A 162 0.31 -17.37 19.75
C ASN A 162 -0.57 -17.53 18.49
N ASP A 163 -1.74 -18.15 18.63
CA ASP A 163 -2.66 -18.39 17.52
C ASP A 163 -3.41 -17.11 17.06
N LEU A 164 -3.39 -16.06 17.87
CA LEU A 164 -4.14 -14.82 17.63
C LEU A 164 -3.23 -13.64 17.34
N MET A 165 -2.16 -13.48 18.11
CA MET A 165 -1.25 -12.34 18.04
C MET A 165 0.06 -12.74 17.37
N GLY A 166 0.50 -11.93 16.41
CA GLY A 166 1.83 -12.05 15.82
C GLY A 166 2.93 -11.75 16.83
N GLU A 167 4.09 -12.35 16.61
CA GLU A 167 5.32 -12.05 17.35
C GLU A 167 5.69 -10.58 17.19
N ASP A 168 6.42 -10.02 18.14
CA ASP A 168 6.93 -8.66 18.09
C ASP A 168 8.02 -8.46 17.02
N ASN A 169 8.44 -7.22 16.84
CA ASN A 169 9.50 -6.88 15.87
C ASN A 169 10.92 -6.95 16.49
N SER A 170 11.12 -7.66 17.59
CA SER A 170 12.44 -7.80 18.27
C SER A 170 13.53 -8.37 17.35
N ALA A 171 13.13 -9.19 16.37
CA ALA A 171 14.06 -9.71 15.36
C ALA A 171 14.75 -8.61 14.52
N LEU A 172 14.13 -7.44 14.38
CA LEU A 172 14.69 -6.29 13.66
C LEU A 172 15.61 -5.43 14.52
N GLU A 173 15.50 -5.50 15.84
CA GLU A 173 16.21 -4.64 16.79
C GLU A 173 17.75 -4.60 16.58
N PRO A 174 18.45 -5.72 16.38
CA PRO A 174 19.91 -5.68 16.12
C PRO A 174 20.26 -4.89 14.86
N THR A 175 19.44 -4.97 13.81
CA THR A 175 19.66 -4.22 12.57
C THR A 175 19.43 -2.72 12.77
N MET A 176 18.43 -2.36 13.56
CA MET A 176 18.13 -0.96 13.89
C MET A 176 19.24 -0.34 14.75
N GLN A 177 19.76 -1.07 15.74
CA GLN A 177 20.91 -0.63 16.54
C GLN A 177 22.15 -0.40 15.68
N LEU A 178 22.41 -1.30 14.73
CA LEU A 178 23.53 -1.16 13.81
C LEU A 178 23.39 0.09 12.92
N LEU A 179 22.19 0.35 12.39
CA LEU A 179 21.89 1.54 11.58
C LEU A 179 22.04 2.81 12.42
N SER A 180 21.56 2.84 13.64
CA SER A 180 21.71 3.97 14.56
C SER A 180 23.19 4.25 14.87
N THR A 181 23.97 3.22 15.19
CA THR A 181 25.41 3.33 15.45
C THR A 181 26.15 3.88 14.21
N GLN A 182 25.78 3.43 13.04
CA GLN A 182 26.38 3.88 11.78
C GLN A 182 26.07 5.36 11.51
N ASN A 183 24.83 5.80 11.73
CA ASN A 183 24.42 7.20 11.58
C ASN A 183 25.16 8.10 12.60
N GLN A 184 25.35 7.64 13.84
CA GLN A 184 26.17 8.35 14.84
C GLN A 184 27.62 8.44 14.38
N GLY A 185 28.20 7.35 13.85
CA GLY A 185 29.55 7.34 13.31
C GLY A 185 29.74 8.33 12.15
N ILE A 186 28.75 8.44 11.26
CA ILE A 186 28.75 9.44 10.18
C ILE A 186 28.71 10.87 10.77
N ALA A 187 27.81 11.12 11.71
CA ALA A 187 27.66 12.44 12.35
C ALA A 187 28.95 12.86 13.08
N GLU A 188 29.57 11.93 13.81
CA GLU A 188 30.87 12.18 14.47
C GLU A 188 32.00 12.36 13.46
N GLY A 189 32.01 11.58 12.37
CA GLY A 189 32.96 11.72 11.29
C GLY A 189 32.90 13.11 10.64
N ILE A 190 31.69 13.61 10.38
CA ILE A 190 31.47 14.98 9.85
C ILE A 190 31.99 16.04 10.84
N LYS A 191 31.60 15.93 12.13
CA LYS A 191 32.08 16.86 13.17
C LYS A 191 33.60 16.84 13.30
N ASN A 192 34.19 15.66 13.24
CA ASN A 192 35.64 15.50 13.36
C ASN A 192 36.39 15.98 12.10
N SER A 193 35.82 15.85 10.91
CA SER A 193 36.39 16.36 9.67
C SER A 193 36.39 17.90 9.60
N ALA A 194 35.40 18.52 10.21
CA ALA A 194 35.33 19.99 10.31
C ALA A 194 36.26 20.59 11.38
N SER A 195 36.84 19.76 12.27
CA SER A 195 37.73 20.25 13.32
C SER A 195 39.20 20.13 12.89
N PHE A 196 39.91 21.26 12.93
CA PHE A 196 41.37 21.28 12.75
C PHE A 196 42.04 20.60 13.97
N ARG A 197 42.83 19.59 13.73
CA ARG A 197 43.60 18.88 14.75
C ARG A 197 45.10 19.03 14.50
N PHE A 198 45.80 19.48 15.52
CA PHE A 198 47.25 19.62 15.47
C PHE A 198 47.86 18.77 16.58
N MET A 199 48.95 18.08 16.30
CA MET A 199 49.82 17.47 17.24
C MET A 199 51.08 18.34 17.39
N ALA A 200 51.37 18.76 18.61
CA ALA A 200 52.56 19.54 18.90
C ALA A 200 53.24 19.01 20.16
N THR A 201 54.55 18.99 20.19
CA THR A 201 55.34 18.67 21.36
C THR A 201 55.68 19.92 22.13
N ILE A 202 55.41 19.98 23.43
CA ILE A 202 55.71 21.12 24.29
C ILE A 202 56.89 20.73 25.21
N SER A 203 57.98 21.53 25.14
CA SER A 203 59.26 21.16 25.76
C SER A 203 59.33 21.39 27.27
N ASN A 204 58.40 22.16 27.86
CA ASN A 204 58.55 22.68 29.24
C ASN A 204 57.47 22.27 30.24
N PHE A 205 56.59 21.26 29.94
CA PHE A 205 55.54 20.87 30.88
C PHE A 205 55.81 19.51 31.53
N THR A 206 55.82 19.49 32.84
CA THR A 206 56.06 18.32 33.65
C THR A 206 54.79 17.74 34.29
N LYS A 207 53.63 18.40 34.24
CA LYS A 207 52.38 17.96 34.87
C LYS A 207 51.23 17.91 33.86
N GLY A 208 50.48 16.83 33.88
CA GLY A 208 49.34 16.60 32.95
C GLY A 208 48.20 17.66 33.02
N LYS A 209 48.01 18.32 34.17
CA LYS A 209 47.02 19.38 34.37
C LYS A 209 47.38 20.64 33.55
N ASP A 210 48.69 20.94 33.48
CA ASP A 210 49.18 22.15 32.78
C ASP A 210 49.00 21.95 31.26
N LEU A 211 49.20 20.78 30.73
CA LEU A 211 48.94 20.40 29.33
C LEU A 211 47.47 20.56 28.93
N VAL A 212 46.53 20.19 29.82
CA VAL A 212 45.07 20.37 29.59
C VAL A 212 44.70 21.84 29.55
N ASN A 213 45.25 22.66 30.46
CA ASN A 213 44.97 24.08 30.52
C ASN A 213 45.53 24.79 29.30
N GLU A 214 46.77 24.47 28.88
CA GLU A 214 47.41 25.06 27.70
C GLU A 214 46.67 24.69 26.41
N ARG A 215 46.19 23.44 26.31
CA ARG A 215 45.35 23.03 25.18
C ARG A 215 44.07 23.83 25.09
N LYS A 216 43.37 24.05 26.27
CA LYS A 216 42.14 24.85 26.30
C LYS A 216 42.38 26.27 25.85
N LYS A 217 43.43 26.91 26.41
CA LYS A 217 43.80 28.26 26.07
C LYS A 217 44.13 28.40 24.59
N TRP A 218 44.94 27.49 24.04
CA TRP A 218 45.30 27.50 22.62
C TRP A 218 44.07 27.33 21.72
N VAL A 219 43.13 26.48 22.07
CA VAL A 219 41.87 26.29 21.33
C VAL A 219 40.99 27.54 21.38
N GLU A 220 40.87 28.18 22.56
CA GLU A 220 40.13 29.42 22.70
C GLU A 220 40.74 30.57 21.90
N ASP A 221 42.06 30.70 21.92
CA ASP A 221 42.79 31.77 21.23
C ASP A 221 42.88 31.60 19.70
N ASN A 222 42.91 30.35 19.18
CA ASN A 222 43.16 30.09 17.76
C ASN A 222 42.02 29.47 16.98
N LEU A 223 41.06 28.83 17.66
CA LEU A 223 39.91 28.13 17.04
C LEU A 223 38.56 28.71 17.47
N GLY A 224 38.59 29.79 18.26
CA GLY A 224 37.37 30.53 18.59
C GLY A 224 36.76 31.22 17.36
N ALA A 225 35.48 31.60 17.42
CA ALA A 225 34.75 32.21 16.33
C ALA A 225 35.42 33.52 15.82
N ASP A 226 36.22 34.20 16.67
CA ASP A 226 36.91 35.45 16.40
C ASP A 226 38.36 35.29 15.95
N ALA A 227 38.88 34.06 15.82
CA ALA A 227 40.28 33.77 15.55
C ALA A 227 40.75 33.98 14.09
N GLY A 228 39.88 34.46 13.19
CA GLY A 228 40.23 34.85 11.82
C GLY A 228 40.85 33.78 10.92
N GLY A 229 40.82 32.51 11.34
CA GLY A 229 41.29 31.36 10.55
C GLY A 229 42.83 31.18 10.53
N LEU A 230 43.61 31.95 11.28
CA LEU A 230 45.04 31.79 11.40
C LEU A 230 45.40 31.15 12.76
N ALA A 231 45.98 29.93 12.74
CA ALA A 231 46.48 29.28 13.92
C ALA A 231 47.93 29.66 14.21
N LEU A 232 48.19 30.33 15.34
CA LEU A 232 49.51 30.75 15.78
C LEU A 232 50.04 29.81 16.87
N PHE A 233 51.33 29.43 16.73
CA PHE A 233 52.00 28.56 17.70
C PHE A 233 53.14 29.31 18.36
N PRO A 234 53.16 29.42 19.71
CA PRO A 234 54.30 29.95 20.42
C PRO A 234 55.59 29.12 20.20
N ASN A 235 56.78 29.75 20.38
CA ASN A 235 58.08 29.08 20.25
C ASN A 235 58.33 27.90 21.17
N THR A 236 57.46 27.69 22.15
CA THR A 236 57.48 26.55 23.06
C THR A 236 56.96 25.25 22.43
N TYR A 237 56.32 25.34 21.28
CA TYR A 237 55.80 24.20 20.54
C TYR A 237 56.81 23.73 19.48
N SER A 238 57.13 22.44 19.48
CA SER A 238 57.97 21.79 18.49
C SER A 238 57.20 20.67 17.80
N ASN A 239 57.65 20.21 16.64
CA ASN A 239 57.02 19.12 15.89
C ASN A 239 55.53 19.34 15.62
N ILE A 240 55.13 20.49 15.13
CA ILE A 240 53.75 20.81 14.81
C ILE A 240 53.36 20.04 13.53
N GLN A 241 52.45 19.11 13.66
CA GLN A 241 51.90 18.36 12.55
C GLN A 241 50.37 18.49 12.54
N GLN A 242 49.84 18.86 11.39
CA GLN A 242 48.39 18.80 11.21
C GLN A 242 47.98 17.33 11.05
N ILE A 243 47.14 16.85 11.94
CA ILE A 243 46.54 15.55 11.82
C ILE A 243 45.34 15.69 10.88
N THR A 244 45.55 15.35 9.61
CA THR A 244 44.44 15.20 8.68
C THR A 244 43.71 13.93 9.09
N SER A 245 42.63 14.10 9.85
CA SER A 245 41.70 13.01 10.10
C SER A 245 41.01 12.72 8.76
N THR A 246 41.49 11.74 8.03
CA THR A 246 40.67 11.11 7.01
C THR A 246 39.49 10.53 7.78
N ALA A 247 38.35 11.22 7.69
CA ALA A 247 37.09 10.62 8.18
C ALA A 247 37.03 9.22 7.56
N LYS A 248 37.03 8.19 8.40
CA LYS A 248 36.70 6.87 7.91
C LYS A 248 35.30 7.00 7.33
N ILE A 249 35.24 7.19 6.01
CA ILE A 249 33.98 7.25 5.27
C ILE A 249 33.34 5.89 5.53
N VAL A 250 32.17 5.93 6.13
CA VAL A 250 31.36 4.74 6.30
C VAL A 250 31.22 4.10 4.93
N ASP A 251 31.52 2.81 4.86
CA ASP A 251 31.42 2.07 3.61
C ASP A 251 29.96 2.14 3.10
N ILE A 252 29.78 2.77 1.96
CA ILE A 252 28.46 2.96 1.33
C ILE A 252 27.80 1.61 1.04
N GLU A 253 28.58 0.59 0.73
CA GLU A 253 28.06 -0.75 0.48
C GLU A 253 27.51 -1.39 1.76
N GLN A 254 28.17 -1.18 2.90
CA GLN A 254 27.68 -1.64 4.19
C GLN A 254 26.38 -0.92 4.58
N LEU A 255 26.29 0.38 4.35
CA LEU A 255 25.07 1.15 4.59
C LEU A 255 23.91 0.59 3.78
N LYS A 256 24.10 0.43 2.47
CA LYS A 256 23.09 -0.17 1.58
C LYS A 256 22.71 -1.59 2.00
N ALA A 257 23.68 -2.39 2.46
CA ALA A 257 23.40 -3.73 2.93
C ALA A 257 22.50 -3.75 4.19
N ILE A 258 22.67 -2.80 5.10
CA ILE A 258 21.83 -2.65 6.30
C ILE A 258 20.45 -2.15 5.92
N GLU A 259 20.36 -1.14 5.05
CA GLU A 259 19.09 -0.65 4.52
C GLU A 259 18.29 -1.76 3.83
N ASN A 260 18.95 -2.57 3.00
CA ASN A 260 18.32 -3.69 2.32
C ASN A 260 17.79 -4.76 3.30
N ARG A 261 18.42 -4.98 4.46
CA ARG A 261 17.89 -5.86 5.50
C ARG A 261 16.56 -5.34 6.05
N VAL A 262 16.46 -4.02 6.28
CA VAL A 262 15.23 -3.40 6.73
C VAL A 262 14.15 -3.53 5.65
N TYR A 263 14.48 -3.24 4.39
CA TYR A 263 13.53 -3.42 3.29
C TYR A 263 13.02 -4.86 3.17
N THR A 264 13.94 -5.83 3.25
CA THR A 264 13.60 -7.26 3.18
C THR A 264 12.68 -7.67 4.34
N TYR A 265 12.95 -7.19 5.57
CA TYR A 265 12.10 -7.47 6.73
C TYR A 265 10.66 -7.00 6.52
N PHE A 266 10.48 -5.82 5.92
CA PHE A 266 9.16 -5.29 5.58
C PHE A 266 8.62 -5.78 4.24
N GLY A 267 9.29 -6.72 3.56
CA GLY A 267 8.86 -7.24 2.26
C GLY A 267 8.78 -6.15 1.18
N SER A 268 9.72 -5.21 1.20
CA SER A 268 9.79 -4.09 0.28
C SER A 268 11.17 -4.01 -0.40
N ASN A 269 11.38 -3.03 -1.26
CA ASN A 269 12.67 -2.71 -1.85
C ASN A 269 12.79 -1.19 -2.11
N ALA A 270 13.99 -0.74 -2.44
CA ALA A 270 14.27 0.67 -2.66
C ALA A 270 13.41 1.28 -3.79
N ASP A 271 13.14 0.53 -4.87
CA ASP A 271 12.36 1.03 -6.00
C ASP A 271 10.90 1.31 -5.62
N VAL A 272 10.33 0.47 -4.77
CA VAL A 272 8.98 0.66 -4.23
C VAL A 272 8.93 1.90 -3.34
N LEU A 273 9.90 2.07 -2.44
CA LEU A 273 9.96 3.24 -1.54
C LEU A 273 10.14 4.56 -2.31
N LEU A 274 10.91 4.53 -3.40
CA LEU A 274 11.17 5.71 -4.24
C LEU A 274 10.11 5.94 -5.33
N ASN A 275 9.05 5.14 -5.36
CA ASN A 275 7.99 5.15 -6.39
C ASN A 275 8.53 4.93 -7.82
N LYS A 276 9.58 4.12 -7.95
CA LYS A 276 10.19 3.75 -9.24
C LYS A 276 9.82 2.34 -9.69
N ALA A 277 9.15 1.57 -8.84
CA ALA A 277 8.73 0.22 -9.18
C ALA A 277 7.65 0.26 -10.26
N VAL A 278 7.92 -0.38 -11.40
CA VAL A 278 7.01 -0.50 -12.55
C VAL A 278 7.02 -1.94 -13.08
N GLY A 279 5.98 -2.33 -13.81
CA GLY A 279 5.90 -3.64 -14.44
C GLY A 279 6.04 -4.79 -13.43
N ASP A 280 6.97 -5.72 -13.70
CA ASP A 280 7.17 -6.93 -12.90
C ASP A 280 7.55 -6.66 -11.44
N ASN A 281 8.36 -5.64 -11.18
CA ASN A 281 8.74 -5.24 -9.81
C ASN A 281 7.51 -4.80 -8.99
N TRP A 282 6.61 -4.07 -9.62
CA TRP A 282 5.36 -3.65 -8.98
C TRP A 282 4.44 -4.87 -8.77
N SER A 283 4.28 -5.72 -9.78
CA SER A 283 3.45 -6.92 -9.69
C SER A 283 3.92 -7.85 -8.59
N ALA A 284 5.24 -8.10 -8.50
CA ALA A 284 5.83 -8.92 -7.44
C ALA A 284 5.58 -8.35 -6.04
N TYR A 285 5.71 -7.03 -5.87
CA TYR A 285 5.40 -6.37 -4.59
C TYR A 285 3.91 -6.46 -4.25
N TYR A 286 3.03 -6.25 -5.23
CA TYR A 286 1.59 -6.35 -5.03
C TYR A 286 1.19 -7.76 -4.61
N GLU A 287 1.61 -8.78 -5.36
CA GLU A 287 1.26 -10.19 -5.13
C GLU A 287 1.90 -10.76 -3.85
N GLY A 288 3.12 -10.33 -3.55
CA GLY A 288 3.84 -10.82 -2.37
C GLY A 288 3.50 -10.09 -1.07
N LYS A 289 2.99 -8.86 -1.12
CA LYS A 289 2.81 -8.04 0.08
C LYS A 289 1.39 -7.48 0.24
N ILE A 290 0.84 -6.84 -0.78
CA ILE A 290 -0.45 -6.15 -0.68
C ILE A 290 -1.61 -7.13 -0.76
N GLU A 291 -1.56 -8.07 -1.69
CA GLU A 291 -2.65 -9.03 -1.91
C GLU A 291 -2.88 -9.97 -0.71
N PRO A 292 -1.86 -10.56 -0.06
CA PRO A 292 -2.06 -11.35 1.15
C PRO A 292 -2.71 -10.56 2.29
N PHE A 293 -2.35 -9.28 2.45
CA PHE A 293 -3.00 -8.39 3.40
C PHE A 293 -4.47 -8.15 3.04
N ALA A 294 -4.77 -7.87 1.77
CA ALA A 294 -6.13 -7.65 1.28
C ALA A 294 -7.02 -8.90 1.46
N ILE A 295 -6.48 -10.08 1.21
CA ILE A 295 -7.17 -11.37 1.43
C ILE A 295 -7.49 -11.55 2.92
N GLN A 296 -6.52 -11.36 3.79
CA GLN A 296 -6.70 -11.49 5.24
C GLN A 296 -7.74 -10.50 5.77
N LEU A 297 -7.64 -9.24 5.34
CA LEU A 297 -8.60 -8.19 5.70
C LEU A 297 -10.01 -8.52 5.21
N SER A 298 -10.14 -9.02 3.98
CA SER A 298 -11.41 -9.44 3.39
C SER A 298 -12.07 -10.56 4.20
N GLN A 299 -11.30 -11.57 4.57
CA GLN A 299 -11.78 -12.69 5.38
C GLN A 299 -12.17 -12.23 6.79
N ALA A 300 -11.33 -11.45 7.45
CA ALA A 300 -11.59 -10.95 8.79
C ALA A 300 -12.86 -10.08 8.83
N MET A 301 -12.99 -9.13 7.90
CA MET A 301 -14.15 -8.25 7.84
C MET A 301 -15.42 -8.99 7.43
N THR A 302 -15.34 -9.99 6.57
CA THR A 302 -16.49 -10.84 6.22
C THR A 302 -16.99 -11.62 7.42
N VAL A 303 -16.07 -12.24 8.17
CA VAL A 303 -16.44 -13.09 9.33
C VAL A 303 -17.02 -12.25 10.47
N MET A 304 -16.47 -11.07 10.75
CA MET A 304 -16.96 -10.21 11.82
C MET A 304 -18.30 -9.53 11.50
N THR A 305 -18.58 -9.31 10.21
CA THR A 305 -19.75 -8.55 9.76
C THR A 305 -20.96 -9.46 9.55
N PHE A 306 -20.77 -10.60 8.92
CA PHE A 306 -21.85 -11.49 8.51
C PHE A 306 -21.88 -12.76 9.34
N SER A 307 -23.09 -13.15 9.76
CA SER A 307 -23.35 -14.42 10.41
C SER A 307 -23.04 -15.60 9.46
N HIS A 308 -22.93 -16.82 10.01
CA HIS A 308 -22.70 -18.02 9.21
C HIS A 308 -23.75 -18.20 8.10
N ASN A 309 -25.02 -17.98 8.41
CA ASN A 309 -26.11 -18.12 7.44
C ASN A 309 -26.07 -17.07 6.31
N GLU A 310 -25.61 -15.87 6.61
CA GLU A 310 -25.45 -14.82 5.59
C GLU A 310 -24.25 -15.12 4.68
N ARG A 311 -23.16 -15.63 5.22
CA ARG A 311 -21.98 -16.04 4.43
C ARG A 311 -22.30 -17.20 3.48
N THR A 312 -23.14 -18.15 3.88
CA THR A 312 -23.61 -19.24 2.97
C THR A 312 -24.45 -18.71 1.82
N ARG A 313 -25.05 -17.51 1.95
CA ARG A 313 -25.76 -16.80 0.89
C ARG A 313 -24.85 -15.86 0.08
N GLN A 314 -23.53 -16.07 0.13
CA GLN A 314 -22.51 -15.31 -0.59
C GLN A 314 -22.38 -13.82 -0.15
N ASN A 315 -22.80 -13.50 1.07
CA ASN A 315 -22.49 -12.19 1.63
C ASN A 315 -21.00 -12.15 2.00
N ALA A 316 -20.27 -11.21 1.44
CA ALA A 316 -18.84 -11.07 1.66
C ALA A 316 -18.39 -9.62 1.48
N ILE A 317 -17.31 -9.27 2.14
CA ILE A 317 -16.56 -8.04 1.92
C ILE A 317 -15.22 -8.44 1.32
N VAL A 318 -14.94 -7.97 0.11
CA VAL A 318 -13.70 -8.23 -0.60
C VAL A 318 -12.96 -6.92 -0.81
N TRP A 319 -11.73 -6.85 -0.36
CA TRP A 319 -10.84 -5.73 -0.63
C TRP A 319 -9.95 -6.07 -1.82
N SER A 320 -10.02 -5.26 -2.85
CA SER A 320 -9.22 -5.46 -4.06
C SER A 320 -8.65 -4.14 -4.58
N ALA A 321 -7.50 -4.21 -5.23
CA ALA A 321 -7.03 -3.09 -6.02
C ALA A 321 -7.38 -3.30 -7.49
N ASN A 322 -7.67 -2.24 -8.19
CA ASN A 322 -7.73 -2.29 -9.64
C ASN A 322 -6.30 -2.46 -10.18
N ARG A 323 -5.89 -3.70 -10.43
CA ARG A 323 -4.54 -4.03 -10.93
C ARG A 323 -4.20 -3.30 -12.23
N LEU A 324 -5.21 -3.02 -13.05
CA LEU A 324 -5.03 -2.35 -14.32
C LEU A 324 -4.58 -0.88 -14.16
N GLN A 325 -4.89 -0.23 -13.03
CA GLN A 325 -4.43 1.16 -12.78
C GLN A 325 -2.90 1.28 -12.65
N TYR A 326 -2.22 0.21 -12.26
CA TYR A 326 -0.76 0.22 -12.00
C TYR A 326 0.07 -0.36 -13.14
N MET A 327 -0.56 -0.85 -14.18
CA MET A 327 0.11 -1.31 -15.39
C MET A 327 0.74 -0.14 -16.16
N THR A 328 1.75 -0.43 -16.97
CA THR A 328 2.27 0.56 -17.92
C THR A 328 1.17 0.97 -18.91
N ASN A 329 1.25 2.18 -19.46
CA ASN A 329 0.25 2.62 -20.44
C ASN A 329 0.16 1.70 -21.66
N THR A 330 1.28 1.07 -22.03
CA THR A 330 1.33 0.09 -23.12
C THR A 330 0.55 -1.17 -22.76
N ASP A 331 0.77 -1.72 -21.56
CA ASP A 331 0.07 -2.92 -21.09
C ASP A 331 -1.43 -2.64 -20.88
N LYS A 332 -1.77 -1.47 -20.32
CA LYS A 332 -3.17 -1.02 -20.20
C LYS A 332 -3.88 -1.01 -21.54
N LEU A 333 -3.24 -0.41 -22.55
CA LEU A 333 -3.80 -0.32 -23.89
C LEU A 333 -4.00 -1.72 -24.48
N GLN A 334 -3.00 -2.59 -24.35
CA GLN A 334 -3.06 -3.96 -24.88
C GLN A 334 -4.15 -4.78 -24.20
N VAL A 335 -4.22 -4.76 -22.86
CA VAL A 335 -5.22 -5.51 -22.08
C VAL A 335 -6.61 -4.96 -22.34
N SER A 336 -6.79 -3.63 -22.30
CA SER A 336 -8.09 -2.98 -22.57
C SER A 336 -8.61 -3.34 -23.97
N SER A 337 -7.75 -3.24 -24.97
CA SER A 337 -8.13 -3.56 -26.35
C SER A 337 -8.52 -5.03 -26.52
N GLN A 338 -7.70 -5.97 -25.99
CA GLN A 338 -7.97 -7.40 -26.12
C GLN A 338 -9.22 -7.85 -25.36
N MET A 339 -9.47 -7.30 -24.16
CA MET A 339 -10.63 -7.66 -23.37
C MET A 339 -11.91 -7.02 -23.92
N PHE A 340 -11.82 -5.80 -24.44
CA PHE A 340 -12.92 -5.12 -25.10
C PHE A 340 -13.34 -5.88 -26.39
N ASP A 341 -12.38 -6.23 -27.24
CA ASP A 341 -12.62 -6.98 -28.48
C ASP A 341 -13.30 -8.33 -28.25
N ARG A 342 -13.05 -8.95 -27.10
CA ARG A 342 -13.67 -10.22 -26.69
C ARG A 342 -15.00 -10.06 -25.95
N GLY A 343 -15.49 -8.83 -25.77
CA GLY A 343 -16.74 -8.55 -25.07
C GLY A 343 -16.69 -8.79 -23.57
N ILE A 344 -15.50 -8.89 -22.97
CA ILE A 344 -15.30 -9.06 -21.52
C ILE A 344 -15.53 -7.73 -20.82
N LEU A 345 -14.99 -6.64 -21.38
CA LEU A 345 -15.14 -5.28 -20.85
C LEU A 345 -16.16 -4.48 -21.68
N SER A 346 -16.93 -3.64 -21.00
CA SER A 346 -17.77 -2.61 -21.59
C SER A 346 -16.95 -1.33 -21.89
N ILE A 347 -17.54 -0.34 -22.55
CA ILE A 347 -16.90 0.96 -22.77
C ILE A 347 -16.63 1.65 -21.43
N ASN A 348 -17.59 1.61 -20.49
CA ASN A 348 -17.44 2.21 -19.17
C ASN A 348 -16.37 1.52 -18.34
N ASP A 349 -16.24 0.18 -18.43
CA ASP A 349 -15.13 -0.55 -17.78
C ASP A 349 -13.76 -0.09 -18.31
N VAL A 350 -13.64 0.15 -19.62
CA VAL A 350 -12.41 0.69 -20.22
C VAL A 350 -12.18 2.14 -19.78
N MET A 351 -13.22 2.95 -19.68
CA MET A 351 -13.11 4.33 -19.18
C MET A 351 -12.63 4.36 -17.73
N ASP A 352 -13.09 3.45 -16.88
CA ASP A 352 -12.61 3.31 -15.50
C ASP A 352 -11.11 3.00 -15.43
N ILE A 353 -10.60 2.13 -16.31
CA ILE A 353 -9.16 1.82 -16.40
C ILE A 353 -8.34 3.08 -16.69
N TRP A 354 -8.88 3.99 -17.50
CA TRP A 354 -8.24 5.23 -17.90
C TRP A 354 -8.65 6.44 -17.06
N SER A 355 -9.45 6.24 -16.01
CA SER A 355 -10.00 7.30 -15.14
C SER A 355 -10.73 8.38 -15.93
N LEU A 356 -11.48 7.98 -16.94
CA LEU A 356 -12.33 8.84 -17.75
C LEU A 356 -13.79 8.78 -17.25
N PRO A 357 -14.57 9.86 -17.42
CA PRO A 357 -15.98 9.86 -17.03
C PRO A 357 -16.80 8.89 -17.88
N HIS A 358 -17.76 8.22 -17.25
CA HIS A 358 -18.66 7.29 -17.93
C HIS A 358 -19.52 7.99 -19.00
N VAL A 359 -19.88 7.23 -20.04
CA VAL A 359 -20.81 7.67 -21.08
C VAL A 359 -22.14 6.94 -20.95
N GLU A 360 -23.20 7.60 -21.37
CA GLU A 360 -24.53 7.03 -21.44
C GLU A 360 -24.51 5.80 -22.38
N ASP A 361 -25.19 4.71 -22.00
CA ASP A 361 -25.17 3.42 -22.71
C ASP A 361 -23.80 2.70 -22.80
N GLY A 362 -22.75 3.19 -22.12
CA GLY A 362 -21.41 2.60 -22.16
C GLY A 362 -21.26 1.26 -21.44
N ASP A 363 -22.27 0.76 -20.72
CA ASP A 363 -22.27 -0.54 -20.04
C ASP A 363 -22.54 -1.72 -20.99
N LYS A 364 -22.94 -1.42 -22.24
CA LYS A 364 -23.17 -2.45 -23.25
C LYS A 364 -21.85 -3.09 -23.66
N ARG A 365 -21.85 -4.42 -23.73
CA ARG A 365 -20.68 -5.20 -24.17
C ARG A 365 -20.76 -5.44 -25.65
N TYR A 366 -19.63 -5.22 -26.32
CA TYR A 366 -19.46 -5.44 -27.75
C TYR A 366 -18.49 -6.59 -27.99
N ILE A 367 -18.82 -7.45 -28.96
CA ILE A 367 -17.94 -8.53 -29.38
C ILE A 367 -17.69 -8.40 -30.87
N ARG A 368 -16.49 -8.70 -31.32
CA ARG A 368 -16.20 -8.78 -32.75
C ARG A 368 -17.02 -9.91 -33.38
N LYS A 369 -17.61 -9.65 -34.55
CA LYS A 369 -18.49 -10.58 -35.25
C LYS A 369 -17.79 -11.90 -35.66
N GLU A 370 -16.46 -11.94 -35.62
CA GLU A 370 -15.61 -13.05 -35.94
C GLU A 370 -15.55 -14.16 -34.87
N TYR A 371 -16.03 -13.86 -33.66
CA TYR A 371 -16.07 -14.83 -32.54
C TYR A 371 -17.38 -15.62 -32.60
N THR A 372 -17.28 -16.93 -32.78
CA THR A 372 -18.42 -17.86 -32.75
C THR A 372 -18.18 -18.89 -31.65
N GLU A 373 -19.24 -19.30 -30.98
CA GLU A 373 -19.18 -20.39 -30.01
C GLU A 373 -18.74 -21.70 -30.69
N ILE A 374 -17.76 -22.39 -30.09
CA ILE A 374 -17.22 -23.65 -30.68
C ILE A 374 -18.31 -24.67 -30.91
N SER A 375 -19.33 -24.74 -30.04
CA SER A 375 -20.49 -25.61 -30.19
C SER A 375 -21.38 -25.26 -31.37
N GLN A 376 -21.27 -24.06 -31.93
CA GLN A 376 -22.08 -23.60 -33.08
C GLN A 376 -21.32 -23.69 -34.40
N LEU A 377 -20.01 -24.01 -34.39
CA LEU A 377 -19.21 -24.08 -35.61
C LEU A 377 -19.77 -25.11 -36.58
N ASP A 378 -20.23 -26.27 -36.08
CA ASP A 378 -20.83 -27.33 -36.90
C ASP A 378 -22.17 -26.90 -37.52
N GLN A 379 -22.97 -26.14 -36.78
CA GLN A 379 -24.24 -25.59 -37.29
C GLN A 379 -24.01 -24.49 -38.34
N VAL A 380 -23.01 -23.63 -38.15
CA VAL A 380 -22.64 -22.58 -39.10
C VAL A 380 -22.12 -23.20 -40.39
N ALA A 381 -21.31 -24.29 -40.32
CA ALA A 381 -20.84 -25.04 -41.47
C ALA A 381 -22.02 -25.68 -42.25
N GLN A 382 -22.94 -26.33 -41.56
CA GLN A 382 -24.14 -26.90 -42.16
C GLN A 382 -25.05 -25.87 -42.85
N LEU A 383 -25.25 -24.69 -42.20
CA LEU A 383 -26.03 -23.60 -42.78
C LEU A 383 -25.36 -22.99 -44.02
N GLN A 384 -24.02 -22.87 -44.02
CA GLN A 384 -23.27 -22.43 -45.19
C GLN A 384 -23.35 -23.41 -46.33
N GLU A 385 -23.32 -24.71 -46.06
CA GLU A 385 -23.47 -25.76 -47.07
C GLU A 385 -24.88 -25.75 -47.68
N GLN A 386 -25.92 -25.57 -46.84
CA GLN A 386 -27.31 -25.40 -47.31
C GLN A 386 -27.51 -24.14 -48.15
N LEU A 387 -26.90 -23.02 -47.76
CA LEU A 387 -26.95 -21.77 -48.51
C LEU A 387 -26.28 -21.91 -49.87
N THR A 388 -25.14 -22.59 -49.94
CA THR A 388 -24.43 -22.84 -51.20
C THR A 388 -25.22 -23.78 -52.11
N ALA A 389 -25.83 -24.82 -51.56
CA ALA A 389 -26.72 -25.71 -52.31
C ALA A 389 -27.95 -24.99 -52.87
N THR A 390 -28.63 -24.18 -52.05
CA THR A 390 -29.79 -23.39 -52.47
C THR A 390 -29.43 -22.32 -53.53
N GLN A 391 -28.27 -21.69 -53.42
CA GLN A 391 -27.77 -20.77 -54.45
C GLN A 391 -27.46 -21.46 -55.77
N ASN A 392 -26.90 -22.67 -55.71
CA ASN A 392 -26.63 -23.48 -56.89
C ASN A 392 -27.94 -23.93 -57.59
N GLU A 393 -28.96 -24.31 -56.79
CA GLU A 393 -30.30 -24.63 -57.33
C GLU A 393 -30.99 -23.41 -57.96
N LEU A 394 -30.86 -22.25 -57.34
CA LEU A 394 -31.42 -20.99 -57.90
C LEU A 394 -30.73 -20.58 -59.21
N ASN A 395 -29.41 -20.83 -59.30
CA ASN A 395 -28.68 -20.57 -60.53
C ASN A 395 -28.96 -21.61 -61.63
N ALA A 396 -29.27 -22.86 -61.25
CA ALA A 396 -29.67 -23.91 -62.20
C ALA A 396 -31.09 -23.71 -62.73
N THR A 397 -32.01 -23.07 -61.99
CA THR A 397 -33.37 -22.74 -62.38
C THR A 397 -33.47 -21.49 -63.27
N LYS A 398 -32.46 -20.65 -63.31
CA LYS A 398 -32.35 -19.57 -64.30
C LYS A 398 -31.89 -20.16 -65.62
N LYS A 399 -32.85 -20.66 -66.47
CA LYS A 399 -32.57 -21.07 -67.84
C LYS A 399 -31.89 -19.91 -68.58
N PRO A 400 -30.86 -20.19 -69.42
CA PRO A 400 -30.26 -19.16 -70.25
C PRO A 400 -31.30 -18.76 -71.31
N GLN A 401 -31.70 -17.48 -71.34
CA GLN A 401 -32.38 -16.91 -72.50
C GLN A 401 -31.41 -16.96 -73.68
N LYS A 402 -31.87 -17.64 -74.79
CA LYS A 402 -31.21 -17.63 -76.08
C LYS A 402 -31.03 -16.21 -76.59
N PRO A 403 -29.88 -15.85 -77.16
CA PRO A 403 -29.73 -14.59 -77.85
C PRO A 403 -30.58 -14.64 -79.12
N GLU A 404 -31.43 -13.66 -79.31
CA GLU A 404 -32.05 -13.38 -80.61
C GLU A 404 -30.98 -12.86 -81.58
N GLU A 405 -30.93 -13.49 -82.78
CA GLU A 405 -30.13 -13.08 -83.93
C GLU A 405 -30.68 -11.73 -84.41
N GLU A 406 -29.92 -10.64 -84.31
CA GLU A 406 -30.14 -9.39 -85.02
C GLU A 406 -29.31 -9.44 -86.34
N GLU A 407 -30.06 -9.33 -87.50
CA GLU A 407 -29.56 -9.25 -88.88
C GLU A 407 -28.67 -8.00 -89.09
N ASP A 408 -27.64 -8.25 -89.88
CA ASP A 408 -26.76 -7.27 -90.50
C ASP A 408 -27.53 -6.07 -91.14
N LYS A 409 -27.11 -4.90 -90.81
CA LYS A 409 -27.05 -3.77 -91.73
C LYS A 409 -25.72 -3.05 -91.60
N LYS A 410 -24.95 -3.19 -92.66
CA LYS A 410 -23.81 -2.35 -93.00
C LYS A 410 -24.31 -0.93 -93.12
N ASP A 411 -23.58 0.03 -92.57
CA ASP A 411 -23.31 1.27 -93.25
C ASP A 411 -21.96 1.86 -92.83
N ASP A 412 -21.26 2.34 -93.86
CA ASP A 412 -19.92 2.93 -93.87
C ASP A 412 -19.95 4.33 -93.19
N SER A 413 -18.89 4.69 -92.59
CA SER A 413 -18.17 6.00 -92.78
C SER A 413 -17.18 6.19 -91.62
N GLU A 414 -15.93 5.98 -91.88
CA GLU A 414 -14.86 6.99 -92.03
C GLU A 414 -14.69 8.02 -90.92
N GLU A 415 -13.51 7.94 -90.46
CA GLU A 415 -12.53 9.02 -90.22
C GLU A 415 -12.52 9.85 -88.98
N GLN A 416 -11.37 9.84 -88.42
CA GLN A 416 -10.48 10.92 -88.01
C GLN A 416 -10.46 11.42 -86.58
N ASN A 417 -9.25 11.28 -86.11
CA ASN A 417 -8.33 12.23 -85.42
C ASN A 417 -8.43 12.52 -83.91
N GLU A 418 -7.33 12.16 -83.38
CA GLU A 418 -6.33 13.00 -82.63
C GLU A 418 -6.89 14.07 -81.66
N VAL A 419 -6.60 14.01 -80.40
CA VAL A 419 -5.50 14.65 -79.68
C VAL A 419 -5.42 14.07 -78.27
#